data_dec80409cf631bc4e3d2847c11a710ef
#
_entry.id   dec80409cf631bc4e3d2847c11a710ef
#
_cell.length_a   1.000
_cell.length_b   1.000
_cell.length_c   1.000
_cell.angle_alpha   90.00
_cell.angle_beta   90.00
_cell.angle_gamma   90.00
#
_symmetry.space_group_name_H-M   'P 1'
#
loop_
_entity.id
_entity.type
_entity.pdbx_description
1 polymer ?
#
loop_
_entity_poly.entity_id
_entity_poly.type
_entity_poly.pdbx_seq_one_letter_code
_entity_poly.pdbx_strand_id
1 'polypeptide(L)'
;MLTINMLTRADSVKGQGVMSATEEQINLVTEGLKGYNVVVNQLKIADINHIHTINPDFLFKSFLNNKKQPTIASVHFLPETLEKSISLPKPIKELFYKYVLSFYKQADYLVTVNPRFIDDLEKYGVDRSKVTYIPNFVSRETFYKITDQSKAELRKKFGLNPDQFTVVSAGQLQMRKGVLEFIDLATKMPEIQFVWAGNFAFKGISEGRKEIMEHMDDLPDNVHFLGLVERDRMNEFFNMGDVMLQLSFEELFPMTILESMNANIPLLLRDLPEYKPILFDYYL
;
A
#
# COMPACT_ATOMS: atom_id res chain seq x y z
N MET A 1 -19.98 4.49 -26.49
CA MET A 1 -18.83 4.69 -25.58
C MET A 1 -18.87 3.54 -24.58
N LEU A 2 -17.80 2.76 -24.48
CA LEU A 2 -17.71 1.64 -23.53
C LEU A 2 -17.57 2.17 -22.11
N THR A 3 -18.19 1.50 -21.15
CA THR A 3 -18.17 1.89 -19.74
C THR A 3 -17.27 0.93 -18.94
N ILE A 4 -16.32 1.49 -18.22
CA ILE A 4 -15.46 0.77 -17.26
C ILE A 4 -15.96 1.12 -15.85
N ASN A 5 -16.33 0.12 -15.07
CA ASN A 5 -16.76 0.29 -13.68
C ASN A 5 -15.62 -0.16 -12.74
N MET A 6 -15.02 0.79 -12.06
CA MET A 6 -14.02 0.56 -11.03
C MET A 6 -14.71 0.22 -9.71
N LEU A 7 -14.59 -1.02 -9.27
CA LEU A 7 -15.25 -1.54 -8.06
C LEU A 7 -14.26 -1.59 -6.91
N THR A 8 -14.47 -0.76 -5.90
CA THR A 8 -13.56 -0.66 -4.73
C THR A 8 -14.32 -0.28 -3.47
N ARG A 9 -13.84 -0.77 -2.34
CA ARG A 9 -14.17 -0.29 -0.99
C ARG A 9 -12.90 0.02 -0.20
N ALA A 10 -11.84 0.41 -0.91
CA ALA A 10 -10.57 0.74 -0.30
C ALA A 10 -10.67 1.96 0.64
N ASP A 11 -11.63 2.84 0.40
CA ASP A 11 -12.01 3.99 1.24
C ASP A 11 -12.53 3.60 2.64
N SER A 12 -12.94 2.36 2.83
CA SER A 12 -13.44 1.87 4.13
C SER A 12 -12.36 1.83 5.22
N VAL A 13 -11.07 1.82 4.85
CA VAL A 13 -9.93 1.82 5.80
C VAL A 13 -8.89 2.86 5.37
N LYS A 14 -8.84 3.97 6.10
CA LYS A 14 -7.88 5.05 5.86
C LYS A 14 -6.44 4.61 6.09
N GLY A 15 -5.50 5.18 5.33
CA GLY A 15 -4.06 4.93 5.48
C GLY A 15 -3.57 3.58 4.94
N GLN A 16 -4.34 2.95 4.05
CA GLN A 16 -3.91 1.75 3.32
C GLN A 16 -3.34 2.10 1.95
N GLY A 17 -2.21 1.47 1.59
CA GLY A 17 -1.60 1.60 0.26
C GLY A 17 -2.52 1.17 -0.88
N VAL A 18 -3.47 0.24 -0.63
CA VAL A 18 -4.48 -0.19 -1.61
C VAL A 18 -5.39 0.97 -2.01
N MET A 19 -5.79 1.83 -1.05
CA MET A 19 -6.60 3.02 -1.35
C MET A 19 -5.83 3.96 -2.29
N SER A 20 -4.60 4.32 -1.93
CA SER A 20 -3.75 5.20 -2.75
C SER A 20 -3.50 4.63 -4.15
N ALA A 21 -3.16 3.34 -4.25
CA ALA A 21 -2.95 2.68 -5.54
C ALA A 21 -4.23 2.66 -6.41
N THR A 22 -5.39 2.44 -5.79
CA THR A 22 -6.69 2.43 -6.49
C THR A 22 -7.05 3.84 -7.00
N GLU A 23 -6.87 4.87 -6.18
CA GLU A 23 -7.14 6.27 -6.57
C GLU A 23 -6.25 6.70 -7.73
N GLU A 24 -4.93 6.45 -7.66
CA GLU A 24 -3.99 6.75 -8.75
C GLU A 24 -4.40 6.02 -10.04
N GLN A 25 -4.79 4.76 -9.95
CA GLN A 25 -5.22 3.99 -11.12
C GLN A 25 -6.55 4.51 -11.71
N ILE A 26 -7.52 4.87 -10.88
CA ILE A 26 -8.79 5.46 -11.34
C ILE A 26 -8.51 6.77 -12.08
N ASN A 27 -7.69 7.64 -11.52
CA ASN A 27 -7.32 8.91 -12.12
C ASN A 27 -6.62 8.70 -13.47
N LEU A 28 -5.60 7.84 -13.49
CA LEU A 28 -4.85 7.52 -14.71
C LEU A 28 -5.74 6.97 -15.83
N VAL A 29 -6.66 6.06 -15.50
CA VAL A 29 -7.60 5.47 -16.47
C VAL A 29 -8.62 6.50 -16.94
N THR A 30 -9.12 7.35 -16.03
CA THR A 30 -10.10 8.40 -16.36
C THR A 30 -9.52 9.46 -17.30
N GLU A 31 -8.29 9.88 -17.04
CA GLU A 31 -7.60 10.91 -17.83
C GLU A 31 -6.99 10.37 -19.12
N GLY A 32 -6.46 9.14 -19.08
CA GLY A 32 -5.70 8.54 -20.17
C GLY A 32 -6.54 7.86 -21.24
N LEU A 33 -7.68 7.26 -20.91
CA LEU A 33 -8.51 6.49 -21.83
C LEU A 33 -9.58 7.35 -22.52
N LYS A 34 -9.20 7.95 -23.63
CA LYS A 34 -10.17 8.65 -24.48
C LYS A 34 -11.15 7.65 -25.14
N GLY A 35 -12.45 7.97 -25.11
CA GLY A 35 -13.49 7.13 -25.72
C GLY A 35 -14.11 6.11 -24.76
N TYR A 36 -13.71 6.08 -23.50
CA TYR A 36 -14.31 5.28 -22.44
C TYR A 36 -15.00 6.18 -21.40
N ASN A 37 -16.06 5.65 -20.81
CA ASN A 37 -16.71 6.27 -19.65
C ASN A 37 -16.28 5.50 -18.40
N VAL A 38 -15.53 6.14 -17.53
CA VAL A 38 -15.07 5.54 -16.26
C VAL A 38 -16.03 5.93 -15.14
N VAL A 39 -16.53 4.92 -14.42
CA VAL A 39 -17.45 5.11 -13.29
C VAL A 39 -16.95 4.30 -12.10
N VAL A 40 -17.30 4.73 -10.89
CA VAL A 40 -16.89 4.07 -9.66
C VAL A 40 -18.10 3.53 -8.90
N ASN A 41 -18.03 2.26 -8.50
CA ASN A 41 -19.02 1.60 -7.65
C ASN A 41 -20.47 1.65 -8.16
N GLN A 42 -20.69 1.77 -9.46
CA GLN A 42 -22.05 1.78 -9.99
C GLN A 42 -22.68 0.38 -10.00
N LEU A 43 -23.98 0.31 -9.69
CA LEU A 43 -24.75 -0.93 -9.71
C LEU A 43 -25.07 -1.39 -11.14
N LYS A 44 -25.06 -0.46 -12.11
CA LYS A 44 -25.39 -0.76 -13.51
C LYS A 44 -24.36 -1.71 -14.11
N ILE A 45 -24.84 -2.51 -15.06
CA ILE A 45 -24.01 -3.38 -15.90
C ILE A 45 -23.08 -2.49 -16.72
N ALA A 46 -21.77 -2.69 -16.58
CA ALA A 46 -20.75 -2.02 -17.36
C ALA A 46 -20.17 -2.98 -18.40
N ASP A 47 -19.57 -2.44 -19.45
CA ASP A 47 -18.91 -3.27 -20.47
C ASP A 47 -17.67 -3.98 -19.91
N ILE A 48 -16.96 -3.35 -18.96
CA ILE A 48 -15.82 -3.90 -18.23
C ILE A 48 -15.98 -3.62 -16.73
N ASN A 49 -15.77 -4.62 -15.90
CA ASN A 49 -15.71 -4.43 -14.45
C ASN A 49 -14.28 -4.67 -13.96
N HIS A 50 -13.67 -3.64 -13.34
CA HIS A 50 -12.34 -3.74 -12.73
C HIS A 50 -12.48 -3.70 -11.19
N ILE A 51 -12.17 -4.80 -10.54
CA ILE A 51 -12.36 -4.99 -9.10
C ILE A 51 -11.04 -4.81 -8.37
N HIS A 52 -10.99 -3.87 -7.45
CA HIS A 52 -9.80 -3.54 -6.66
C HIS A 52 -9.84 -4.12 -5.24
N THR A 53 -11.01 -4.49 -4.74
CA THR A 53 -11.14 -5.09 -3.40
C THR A 53 -12.01 -6.34 -3.45
N ILE A 54 -11.67 -7.34 -2.63
CA ILE A 54 -12.30 -8.68 -2.64
C ILE A 54 -13.61 -8.75 -1.83
N ASN A 55 -14.46 -7.75 -1.91
CA ASN A 55 -15.73 -7.75 -1.18
C ASN A 55 -16.69 -8.82 -1.73
N PRO A 56 -17.46 -9.51 -0.88
CA PRO A 56 -18.35 -10.59 -1.30
C PRO A 56 -19.41 -10.18 -2.33
N ASP A 57 -19.92 -8.96 -2.25
CA ASP A 57 -20.85 -8.41 -3.22
C ASP A 57 -20.24 -8.23 -4.62
N PHE A 58 -18.96 -7.94 -4.71
CA PHE A 58 -18.23 -7.89 -5.99
C PHE A 58 -18.01 -9.28 -6.58
N LEU A 59 -17.69 -10.27 -5.73
CA LEU A 59 -17.63 -11.66 -6.18
C LEU A 59 -18.99 -12.13 -6.73
N PHE A 60 -20.07 -11.86 -6.00
CA PHE A 60 -21.40 -12.23 -6.44
C PHE A 60 -21.75 -11.55 -7.78
N LYS A 61 -21.38 -10.29 -7.95
CA LYS A 61 -21.53 -9.57 -9.21
C LYS A 61 -20.78 -10.23 -10.36
N SER A 62 -19.57 -10.73 -10.14
CA SER A 62 -18.78 -11.42 -11.16
C SER A 62 -19.42 -12.73 -11.62
N PHE A 63 -20.11 -13.45 -10.74
CA PHE A 63 -20.89 -14.65 -11.10
C PHE A 63 -22.13 -14.34 -11.96
N LEU A 64 -22.71 -13.15 -11.78
CA LEU A 64 -23.88 -12.71 -12.54
C LEU A 64 -23.52 -12.11 -13.90
N ASN A 65 -22.26 -11.78 -14.11
CA ASN A 65 -21.79 -11.22 -15.37
C ASN A 65 -21.91 -12.24 -16.50
N ASN A 66 -22.47 -11.82 -17.61
CA ASN A 66 -22.41 -12.58 -18.85
C ASN A 66 -20.98 -12.62 -19.36
N LYS A 67 -20.60 -13.72 -20.06
CA LYS A 67 -19.28 -13.87 -20.74
C LYS A 67 -18.89 -12.70 -21.67
N LYS A 68 -19.82 -11.79 -21.95
CA LYS A 68 -19.61 -10.59 -22.77
C LYS A 68 -19.10 -9.38 -21.97
N GLN A 69 -18.98 -9.49 -20.65
CA GLN A 69 -18.60 -8.41 -19.75
C GLN A 69 -17.41 -8.87 -18.90
N PRO A 70 -16.19 -8.71 -19.41
CA PRO A 70 -15.02 -9.21 -18.72
C PRO A 70 -14.84 -8.55 -17.36
N THR A 71 -14.42 -9.38 -16.41
CA THR A 71 -14.05 -8.97 -15.06
C THR A 71 -12.54 -9.01 -14.92
N ILE A 72 -11.96 -7.87 -14.58
CA ILE A 72 -10.55 -7.73 -14.21
C ILE A 72 -10.48 -7.65 -12.69
N ALA A 73 -9.56 -8.35 -12.04
CA ALA A 73 -9.33 -8.19 -10.61
C ALA A 73 -7.87 -7.81 -10.32
N SER A 74 -7.70 -6.78 -9.48
CA SER A 74 -6.39 -6.39 -8.97
C SER A 74 -5.97 -7.30 -7.83
N VAL A 75 -4.76 -7.86 -7.91
CA VAL A 75 -4.16 -8.70 -6.88
C VAL A 75 -3.33 -7.81 -5.96
N HIS A 76 -3.92 -7.39 -4.84
CA HIS A 76 -3.27 -6.56 -3.84
C HIS A 76 -2.67 -7.36 -2.67
N PHE A 77 -2.94 -8.65 -2.59
CA PHE A 77 -2.39 -9.55 -1.57
C PHE A 77 -2.57 -11.01 -1.97
N LEU A 78 -1.73 -11.85 -1.40
CA LEU A 78 -1.81 -13.31 -1.46
C LEU A 78 -2.00 -13.88 -0.04
N PRO A 79 -2.39 -15.15 0.12
CA PRO A 79 -2.50 -15.77 1.43
C PRO A 79 -1.28 -15.55 2.32
N GLU A 80 -0.07 -15.68 1.79
CA GLU A 80 1.18 -15.50 2.54
C GLU A 80 1.36 -14.08 3.06
N THR A 81 1.04 -13.07 2.25
CA THR A 81 1.17 -11.66 2.65
C THR A 81 0.15 -11.24 3.71
N LEU A 82 -0.92 -12.04 3.87
CA LEU A 82 -1.93 -11.85 4.92
C LEU A 82 -1.60 -12.59 6.21
N GLU A 83 -0.73 -13.59 6.17
CA GLU A 83 -0.38 -14.45 7.31
C GLU A 83 0.02 -13.63 8.54
N LYS A 84 0.84 -12.61 8.34
CA LYS A 84 1.35 -11.71 9.39
C LYS A 84 0.59 -10.39 9.52
N SER A 85 -0.54 -10.26 8.84
CA SER A 85 -1.35 -9.02 8.88
C SER A 85 -2.63 -9.16 9.66
N ILE A 86 -3.20 -10.39 9.73
CA ILE A 86 -4.51 -10.65 10.28
C ILE A 86 -4.44 -11.79 11.31
N SER A 87 -4.76 -11.48 12.55
CA SER A 87 -4.91 -12.47 13.62
C SER A 87 -6.31 -13.06 13.58
N LEU A 88 -6.47 -14.19 12.88
CA LEU A 88 -7.70 -14.98 12.84
C LEU A 88 -7.44 -16.41 13.30
N PRO A 89 -8.42 -17.09 13.93
CA PRO A 89 -8.35 -18.52 14.20
C PRO A 89 -8.07 -19.32 12.91
N LYS A 90 -7.19 -20.31 13.00
CA LYS A 90 -6.70 -21.09 11.84
C LYS A 90 -7.81 -21.55 10.87
N PRO A 91 -8.94 -22.14 11.31
CA PRO A 91 -9.97 -22.58 10.37
C PRO A 91 -10.67 -21.43 9.63
N ILE A 92 -10.82 -20.25 10.27
CA ILE A 92 -11.40 -19.07 9.64
C ILE A 92 -10.40 -18.49 8.63
N LYS A 93 -9.13 -18.48 8.97
CA LYS A 93 -8.03 -18.02 8.11
C LYS A 93 -7.94 -18.87 6.83
N GLU A 94 -7.99 -20.19 6.96
CA GLU A 94 -8.00 -21.12 5.81
C GLU A 94 -9.23 -20.92 4.90
N LEU A 95 -10.41 -20.69 5.49
CA LEU A 95 -11.62 -20.42 4.74
C LEU A 95 -11.50 -19.09 3.97
N PHE A 96 -10.94 -18.07 4.63
CA PHE A 96 -10.69 -16.77 4.02
C PHE A 96 -9.70 -16.89 2.85
N TYR A 97 -8.62 -17.64 2.98
CA TYR A 97 -7.66 -17.88 1.89
C TYR A 97 -8.30 -18.60 0.70
N LYS A 98 -9.13 -19.61 0.96
CA LYS A 98 -9.89 -20.28 -0.11
C LYS A 98 -10.84 -19.31 -0.83
N TYR A 99 -11.47 -18.41 -0.08
CA TYR A 99 -12.31 -17.36 -0.63
C TYR A 99 -11.51 -16.42 -1.54
N VAL A 100 -10.37 -15.90 -1.09
CA VAL A 100 -9.48 -15.03 -1.86
C VAL A 100 -9.06 -15.68 -3.19
N LEU A 101 -8.59 -16.92 -3.11
CA LEU A 101 -8.14 -17.67 -4.29
C LEU A 101 -9.31 -17.99 -5.24
N SER A 102 -10.50 -18.27 -4.71
CA SER A 102 -11.70 -18.47 -5.54
C SER A 102 -12.08 -17.18 -6.27
N PHE A 103 -11.93 -16.02 -5.60
CA PHE A 103 -12.16 -14.72 -6.21
C PHE A 103 -11.23 -14.49 -7.40
N TYR A 104 -9.92 -14.74 -7.24
CA TYR A 104 -8.95 -14.58 -8.32
C TYR A 104 -9.18 -15.58 -9.48
N LYS A 105 -9.52 -16.83 -9.18
CA LYS A 105 -9.83 -17.84 -10.21
C LYS A 105 -11.07 -17.51 -11.02
N GLN A 106 -12.04 -16.81 -10.42
CA GLN A 106 -13.28 -16.43 -11.09
C GLN A 106 -13.11 -15.26 -12.06
N ALA A 107 -12.14 -14.38 -11.83
CA ALA A 107 -11.86 -13.25 -12.73
C ALA A 107 -11.41 -13.75 -14.11
N ASP A 108 -11.81 -13.02 -15.17
CA ASP A 108 -11.36 -13.30 -16.53
C ASP A 108 -9.90 -12.91 -16.73
N TYR A 109 -9.49 -11.79 -16.10
CA TYR A 109 -8.12 -11.28 -16.11
C TYR A 109 -7.72 -10.82 -14.72
N LEU A 110 -6.43 -10.94 -14.44
CA LEU A 110 -5.81 -10.47 -13.19
C LEU A 110 -4.72 -9.44 -13.48
N VAL A 111 -4.64 -8.42 -12.66
CA VAL A 111 -3.55 -7.45 -12.66
C VAL A 111 -2.79 -7.58 -11.35
N THR A 112 -1.49 -7.82 -11.43
CA THR A 112 -0.60 -7.80 -10.27
C THR A 112 0.38 -6.63 -10.36
N VAL A 113 0.74 -6.06 -9.22
CA VAL A 113 1.70 -4.96 -9.11
C VAL A 113 3.15 -5.43 -8.94
N ASN A 114 3.36 -6.74 -8.80
CA ASN A 114 4.68 -7.34 -8.69
C ASN A 114 4.77 -8.60 -9.57
N PRO A 115 5.76 -8.71 -10.48
CA PRO A 115 5.86 -9.83 -11.41
C PRO A 115 6.08 -11.19 -10.72
N ARG A 116 6.67 -11.23 -9.51
CA ARG A 116 6.83 -12.48 -8.74
C ARG A 116 5.49 -13.14 -8.40
N PHE A 117 4.44 -12.35 -8.20
CA PHE A 117 3.13 -12.91 -7.88
C PHE A 117 2.46 -13.65 -9.04
N ILE A 118 2.94 -13.51 -10.26
CA ILE A 118 2.51 -14.34 -11.39
C ILE A 118 2.85 -15.81 -11.08
N ASP A 119 4.07 -16.07 -10.62
CA ASP A 119 4.53 -17.43 -10.28
C ASP A 119 3.80 -17.99 -9.06
N ASP A 120 3.52 -17.15 -8.07
CA ASP A 120 2.80 -17.55 -6.86
C ASP A 120 1.32 -17.84 -7.15
N LEU A 121 0.66 -17.02 -7.98
CA LEU A 121 -0.70 -17.28 -8.44
C LEU A 121 -0.80 -18.58 -9.23
N GLU A 122 0.20 -18.90 -10.06
CA GLU A 122 0.27 -20.16 -10.81
C GLU A 122 0.35 -21.37 -9.87
N LYS A 123 1.13 -21.32 -8.78
CA LYS A 123 1.18 -22.35 -7.73
C LYS A 123 -0.19 -22.61 -7.09
N TYR A 124 -1.01 -21.57 -6.99
CA TYR A 124 -2.41 -21.68 -6.51
C TYR A 124 -3.40 -22.16 -7.59
N GLY A 125 -2.93 -22.48 -8.80
CA GLY A 125 -3.74 -22.98 -9.90
C GLY A 125 -4.53 -21.87 -10.63
N VAL A 126 -4.01 -20.65 -10.64
CA VAL A 126 -4.46 -19.58 -11.53
C VAL A 126 -3.74 -19.76 -12.88
N ASP A 127 -4.46 -19.61 -13.97
CA ASP A 127 -3.88 -19.66 -15.32
C ASP A 127 -2.99 -18.42 -15.53
N ARG A 128 -1.70 -18.65 -15.74
CA ARG A 128 -0.69 -17.61 -15.97
C ARG A 128 -1.06 -16.66 -17.11
N SER A 129 -1.71 -17.17 -18.16
CA SER A 129 -2.12 -16.36 -19.31
C SER A 129 -3.15 -15.28 -19.01
N LYS A 130 -3.83 -15.39 -17.87
CA LYS A 130 -4.81 -14.41 -17.38
C LYS A 130 -4.17 -13.29 -16.55
N VAL A 131 -2.90 -13.43 -16.15
CA VAL A 131 -2.23 -12.51 -15.22
C VAL A 131 -1.32 -11.55 -15.96
N THR A 132 -1.54 -10.26 -15.77
CA THR A 132 -0.70 -9.19 -16.34
C THR A 132 -0.05 -8.39 -15.22
N TYR A 133 1.24 -8.13 -15.35
CA TYR A 133 1.95 -7.21 -14.48
C TYR A 133 1.73 -5.77 -14.95
N ILE A 134 1.20 -4.95 -14.06
CA ILE A 134 1.09 -3.49 -14.23
C ILE A 134 1.60 -2.86 -12.92
N PRO A 135 2.73 -2.13 -12.94
CA PRO A 135 3.30 -1.56 -11.74
C PRO A 135 2.38 -0.49 -11.13
N ASN A 136 2.52 -0.26 -9.82
CA ASN A 136 1.93 0.89 -9.18
C ASN A 136 2.53 2.18 -9.78
N PHE A 137 1.74 3.22 -9.73
CA PHE A 137 2.08 4.56 -10.21
C PHE A 137 1.77 5.59 -9.13
N VAL A 138 2.55 6.67 -9.11
CA VAL A 138 2.31 7.86 -8.27
C VAL A 138 2.52 9.10 -9.12
N SER A 139 1.55 10.00 -9.12
CA SER A 139 1.62 11.24 -9.89
C SER A 139 2.72 12.17 -9.36
N ARG A 140 3.50 12.73 -10.26
CA ARG A 140 4.48 13.78 -9.96
C ARG A 140 3.86 15.15 -9.66
N GLU A 141 2.58 15.30 -9.88
CA GLU A 141 1.83 16.49 -9.48
C GLU A 141 1.47 16.44 -7.99
N THR A 142 1.29 15.24 -7.44
CA THR A 142 0.97 15.02 -6.02
C THR A 142 2.22 14.88 -5.16
N PHE A 143 3.23 14.14 -5.66
CA PHE A 143 4.50 13.93 -4.96
C PHE A 143 5.66 14.42 -5.82
N TYR A 144 6.38 15.39 -5.30
CA TYR A 144 7.48 16.06 -5.97
C TYR A 144 8.45 16.65 -4.94
N LYS A 145 9.65 16.98 -5.39
CA LYS A 145 10.64 17.65 -4.55
C LYS A 145 10.20 19.10 -4.30
N ILE A 146 9.96 19.44 -3.04
CA ILE A 146 9.70 20.83 -2.62
C ILE A 146 11.02 21.60 -2.66
N THR A 147 11.04 22.76 -3.32
CA THR A 147 12.25 23.59 -3.51
C THR A 147 12.15 24.99 -2.94
N ASP A 148 10.94 25.43 -2.61
CA ASP A 148 10.62 26.75 -2.06
C ASP A 148 10.56 26.78 -0.52
N GLN A 149 10.71 25.64 0.13
CA GLN A 149 10.76 25.48 1.58
C GLN A 149 11.93 24.60 1.97
N SER A 150 12.62 24.96 3.06
CA SER A 150 13.69 24.14 3.63
C SER A 150 13.13 22.96 4.41
N LYS A 151 13.92 21.90 4.59
CA LYS A 151 13.57 20.79 5.47
C LYS A 151 13.29 21.25 6.90
N ALA A 152 14.02 22.25 7.39
CA ALA A 152 13.83 22.83 8.73
C ALA A 152 12.44 23.49 8.88
N GLU A 153 11.97 24.21 7.86
CA GLU A 153 10.63 24.80 7.85
C GLU A 153 9.55 23.71 7.81
N LEU A 154 9.73 22.68 6.99
CA LEU A 154 8.81 21.56 6.93
C LEU A 154 8.75 20.79 8.27
N ARG A 155 9.90 20.52 8.91
CA ARG A 155 9.94 19.88 10.25
C ARG A 155 9.15 20.68 11.29
N LYS A 156 9.30 22.01 11.31
CA LYS A 156 8.51 22.88 12.21
C LYS A 156 7.00 22.73 12.03
N LYS A 157 6.52 22.54 10.80
CA LYS A 157 5.08 22.30 10.53
C LYS A 157 4.56 21.02 11.17
N PHE A 158 5.43 20.05 11.41
CA PHE A 158 5.11 18.79 12.10
C PHE A 158 5.49 18.80 13.59
N GLY A 159 5.90 19.96 14.15
CA GLY A 159 6.28 20.09 15.55
C GLY A 159 7.60 19.40 15.92
N LEU A 160 8.49 19.23 14.94
CA LEU A 160 9.74 18.49 15.08
C LEU A 160 10.95 19.43 15.22
N ASN A 161 12.08 18.90 15.71
CA ASN A 161 13.32 19.65 15.76
C ASN A 161 13.81 19.97 14.34
N PRO A 162 13.95 21.27 13.99
CA PRO A 162 14.30 21.68 12.62
C PRO A 162 15.73 21.30 12.21
N ASP A 163 16.65 21.20 13.15
CA ASP A 163 18.08 21.10 12.88
C ASP A 163 18.62 19.66 13.00
N GLN A 164 17.78 18.72 13.47
CA GLN A 164 18.15 17.33 13.68
C GLN A 164 18.02 16.51 12.40
N PHE A 165 19.00 15.65 12.11
CA PHE A 165 18.89 14.67 11.02
C PHE A 165 17.65 13.81 11.23
N THR A 166 16.80 13.69 10.20
CA THR A 166 15.47 13.11 10.33
C THR A 166 15.28 11.90 9.42
N VAL A 167 15.05 10.76 10.05
CA VAL A 167 14.63 9.52 9.40
C VAL A 167 13.13 9.45 9.39
N VAL A 168 12.51 9.28 8.21
CA VAL A 168 11.06 9.15 8.07
C VAL A 168 10.66 7.75 7.66
N SER A 169 9.52 7.29 8.15
CA SER A 169 8.89 6.04 7.75
C SER A 169 7.38 6.25 7.64
N ALA A 170 6.70 5.49 6.77
CA ALA A 170 5.26 5.61 6.64
C ALA A 170 4.58 4.26 6.41
N GLY A 171 3.45 4.06 7.06
CA GLY A 171 2.64 2.85 6.93
C GLY A 171 1.84 2.53 8.18
N GLN A 172 1.01 1.51 8.08
CA GLN A 172 0.22 1.04 9.21
C GLN A 172 1.14 0.50 10.32
N LEU A 173 0.76 0.74 11.58
CA LEU A 173 1.44 0.18 12.74
C LEU A 173 1.14 -1.33 12.82
N GLN A 174 2.02 -2.13 12.22
CA GLN A 174 1.96 -3.58 12.16
C GLN A 174 3.36 -4.18 12.34
N MET A 175 3.45 -5.36 12.96
CA MET A 175 4.72 -6.07 13.13
C MET A 175 5.48 -6.24 11.82
N ARG A 176 4.76 -6.67 10.77
CA ARG A 176 5.37 -6.86 9.45
C ARG A 176 5.95 -5.59 8.82
N LYS A 177 5.58 -4.40 9.31
CA LYS A 177 6.12 -3.10 8.84
C LYS A 177 7.43 -2.71 9.53
N GLY A 178 7.89 -3.49 10.51
CA GLY A 178 9.15 -3.25 11.20
C GLY A 178 9.08 -2.10 12.20
N VAL A 179 7.91 -1.90 12.85
CA VAL A 179 7.72 -0.82 13.82
C VAL A 179 8.63 -0.99 15.04
N LEU A 180 8.81 -2.21 15.54
CA LEU A 180 9.69 -2.48 16.68
C LEU A 180 11.17 -2.27 16.33
N GLU A 181 11.58 -2.69 15.14
CA GLU A 181 12.93 -2.46 14.61
C GLU A 181 13.22 -0.98 14.41
N PHE A 182 12.20 -0.19 14.05
CA PHE A 182 12.30 1.26 13.93
C PHE A 182 12.55 1.91 15.29
N ILE A 183 11.83 1.49 16.35
CA ILE A 183 12.04 1.96 17.73
C ILE A 183 13.41 1.52 18.24
N ASP A 184 13.82 0.27 18.00
CA ASP A 184 15.13 -0.26 18.42
C ASP A 184 16.30 0.50 17.77
N LEU A 185 16.20 0.83 16.48
CA LEU A 185 17.17 1.67 15.80
C LEU A 185 17.25 3.07 16.41
N ALA A 186 16.12 3.70 16.67
CA ALA A 186 16.07 5.02 17.27
C ALA A 186 16.70 5.05 18.66
N THR A 187 16.47 4.00 19.47
CA THR A 187 17.10 3.84 20.79
C THR A 187 18.63 3.81 20.70
N LYS A 188 19.18 3.21 19.64
CA LYS A 188 20.63 3.11 19.39
C LYS A 188 21.25 4.37 18.80
N MET A 189 20.43 5.29 18.29
CA MET A 189 20.85 6.50 17.57
C MET A 189 20.13 7.75 18.12
N PRO A 190 20.37 8.11 19.39
CA PRO A 190 19.61 9.17 20.07
C PRO A 190 19.83 10.58 19.48
N GLU A 191 20.89 10.77 18.71
CA GLU A 191 21.17 12.02 18.00
C GLU A 191 20.35 12.20 16.72
N ILE A 192 19.67 11.16 16.24
CA ILE A 192 18.85 11.16 15.02
C ILE A 192 17.37 11.20 15.41
N GLN A 193 16.59 12.03 14.73
CA GLN A 193 15.15 12.10 14.89
C GLN A 193 14.45 11.07 14.00
N PHE A 194 13.64 10.20 14.59
CA PHE A 194 12.87 9.16 13.91
C PHE A 194 11.39 9.50 13.90
N VAL A 195 10.78 9.56 12.71
CA VAL A 195 9.39 10.02 12.54
C VAL A 195 8.59 9.02 11.74
N TRP A 196 7.47 8.56 12.31
CA TRP A 196 6.58 7.62 11.66
C TRP A 196 5.21 8.25 11.38
N ALA A 197 4.77 8.19 10.10
CA ALA A 197 3.42 8.55 9.69
C ALA A 197 2.56 7.29 9.51
N GLY A 198 1.48 7.18 10.24
CA GLY A 198 0.54 6.07 10.15
C GLY A 198 -0.06 5.66 11.48
N ASN A 199 -1.09 4.82 11.42
CA ASN A 199 -1.83 4.37 12.60
C ASN A 199 -2.20 2.89 12.46
N PHE A 200 -2.77 2.32 13.51
CA PHE A 200 -3.36 0.97 13.44
C PHE A 200 -4.56 0.95 12.50
N ALA A 201 -4.56 0.01 11.54
CA ALA A 201 -5.63 -0.10 10.55
C ALA A 201 -6.94 -0.65 11.12
N PHE A 202 -6.83 -1.68 11.94
CA PHE A 202 -7.98 -2.42 12.46
C PHE A 202 -8.01 -2.37 13.97
N LYS A 203 -9.08 -1.80 14.54
CA LYS A 203 -9.30 -1.83 15.98
C LYS A 203 -9.47 -3.30 16.44
N GLY A 204 -8.47 -3.86 17.11
CA GLY A 204 -8.56 -5.15 17.81
C GLY A 204 -8.16 -6.41 17.04
N ILE A 205 -7.89 -6.34 15.71
CA ILE A 205 -7.57 -7.53 14.89
C ILE A 205 -6.14 -7.48 14.32
N SER A 206 -5.42 -6.36 14.46
CA SER A 206 -4.04 -6.25 13.99
C SER A 206 -3.12 -7.13 14.80
N GLU A 207 -2.36 -8.01 14.14
CA GLU A 207 -1.36 -8.85 14.79
C GLU A 207 -0.26 -7.99 15.43
N GLY A 208 0.15 -8.37 16.65
CA GLY A 208 1.18 -7.66 17.41
C GLY A 208 0.78 -6.29 17.96
N ARG A 209 -0.51 -5.87 17.86
CA ARG A 209 -0.96 -4.57 18.35
C ARG A 209 -0.57 -4.32 19.81
N LYS A 210 -0.78 -5.32 20.70
CA LYS A 210 -0.47 -5.19 22.13
C LYS A 210 1.02 -4.94 22.33
N GLU A 211 1.86 -5.71 21.68
CA GLU A 211 3.31 -5.60 21.77
C GLU A 211 3.82 -4.22 21.26
N ILE A 212 3.29 -3.75 20.13
CA ILE A 212 3.62 -2.41 19.63
C ILE A 212 3.19 -1.33 20.64
N MET A 213 1.99 -1.43 21.21
CA MET A 213 1.50 -0.47 22.20
C MET A 213 2.36 -0.44 23.45
N GLU A 214 2.77 -1.62 23.96
CA GLU A 214 3.68 -1.71 25.13
C GLU A 214 5.01 -1.00 24.88
N HIS A 215 5.57 -1.08 23.66
CA HIS A 215 6.78 -0.34 23.30
C HIS A 215 6.50 1.16 23.07
N MET A 216 5.28 1.52 22.69
CA MET A 216 4.90 2.94 22.54
C MET A 216 4.67 3.65 23.87
N ASP A 217 4.50 2.94 24.98
CA ASP A 217 4.37 3.50 26.33
C ASP A 217 5.71 3.98 26.91
N ASP A 218 6.85 3.52 26.37
CA ASP A 218 8.22 3.90 26.79
C ASP A 218 9.11 4.22 25.57
N LEU A 219 8.72 5.26 24.84
CA LEU A 219 9.46 5.69 23.64
C LEU A 219 10.67 6.54 23.99
N PRO A 220 11.78 6.38 23.26
CA PRO A 220 12.89 7.32 23.30
C PRO A 220 12.43 8.73 22.84
N ASP A 221 13.03 9.77 23.41
CA ASP A 221 12.70 11.17 23.11
C ASP A 221 12.83 11.55 21.62
N ASN A 222 13.64 10.83 20.89
CA ASN A 222 13.89 11.04 19.46
C ASN A 222 12.92 10.29 18.53
N VAL A 223 11.90 9.60 19.07
CA VAL A 223 10.86 8.89 18.28
C VAL A 223 9.54 9.64 18.30
N HIS A 224 9.01 9.91 17.13
CA HIS A 224 7.75 10.64 16.94
C HIS A 224 6.78 9.88 16.08
N PHE A 225 5.66 9.42 16.64
CA PHE A 225 4.53 8.85 15.90
C PHE A 225 3.50 9.95 15.63
N LEU A 226 3.39 10.41 14.39
CA LEU A 226 2.48 11.50 14.00
C LEU A 226 1.01 11.05 13.85
N GLY A 227 0.75 9.73 13.97
CA GLY A 227 -0.55 9.19 13.62
C GLY A 227 -0.83 9.27 12.12
N LEU A 228 -2.10 9.30 11.75
CA LEU A 228 -2.50 9.41 10.35
C LEU A 228 -2.19 10.83 9.84
N VAL A 229 -1.27 10.93 8.89
CA VAL A 229 -1.01 12.16 8.13
C VAL A 229 -1.94 12.18 6.91
N GLU A 230 -2.66 13.27 6.70
CA GLU A 230 -3.56 13.41 5.56
C GLU A 230 -2.77 13.39 4.23
N ARG A 231 -3.40 12.85 3.17
CA ARG A 231 -2.70 12.58 1.91
C ARG A 231 -2.08 13.83 1.26
N ASP A 232 -2.74 14.97 1.35
CA ASP A 232 -2.25 16.25 0.83
C ASP A 232 -1.00 16.76 1.56
N ARG A 233 -0.78 16.32 2.81
CA ARG A 233 0.41 16.64 3.61
C ARG A 233 1.53 15.61 3.50
N MET A 234 1.28 14.46 2.89
CA MET A 234 2.30 13.40 2.78
C MET A 234 3.51 13.81 1.93
N ASN A 235 3.31 14.69 0.93
CA ASN A 235 4.45 15.23 0.18
C ASN A 235 5.37 16.09 1.07
N GLU A 236 4.82 16.94 1.94
CA GLU A 236 5.59 17.70 2.93
C GLU A 236 6.32 16.75 3.91
N PHE A 237 5.63 15.68 4.35
CA PHE A 237 6.19 14.67 5.24
C PHE A 237 7.43 14.01 4.65
N PHE A 238 7.40 13.55 3.40
CA PHE A 238 8.60 12.96 2.78
C PHE A 238 9.68 14.00 2.57
N ASN A 239 9.35 15.22 2.12
CA ASN A 239 10.33 16.28 1.88
C ASN A 239 11.03 16.79 3.14
N MET A 240 10.46 16.63 4.34
CA MET A 240 11.13 17.02 5.59
C MET A 240 12.22 16.03 6.03
N GLY A 241 12.17 14.78 5.52
CA GLY A 241 13.11 13.72 5.83
C GLY A 241 14.47 13.87 5.15
N ASP A 242 15.51 13.35 5.77
CA ASP A 242 16.84 13.19 5.16
C ASP A 242 16.98 11.83 4.49
N VAL A 243 16.33 10.81 5.04
CA VAL A 243 16.24 9.47 4.49
C VAL A 243 14.87 8.87 4.81
N MET A 244 14.30 8.13 3.86
CA MET A 244 13.13 7.29 4.07
C MET A 244 13.59 5.87 4.41
N LEU A 245 13.17 5.37 5.56
CA LEU A 245 13.51 4.05 6.07
C LEU A 245 12.29 3.13 5.97
N GLN A 246 12.44 2.00 5.28
CA GLN A 246 11.40 0.97 5.14
C GLN A 246 11.90 -0.37 5.67
N LEU A 247 11.48 -0.74 6.86
CA LEU A 247 11.90 -1.96 7.54
C LEU A 247 10.91 -3.13 7.41
N SER A 248 9.99 -3.04 6.48
CA SER A 248 8.99 -4.08 6.26
C SER A 248 9.61 -5.45 6.00
N PHE A 249 9.02 -6.49 6.56
CA PHE A 249 9.41 -7.88 6.32
C PHE A 249 8.73 -8.48 5.08
N GLU A 250 7.62 -7.89 4.67
CA GLU A 250 6.83 -8.34 3.51
C GLU A 250 6.14 -7.15 2.84
N GLU A 251 6.27 -7.05 1.54
CA GLU A 251 5.63 -6.03 0.71
C GLU A 251 5.27 -6.60 -0.67
N LEU A 252 4.30 -6.00 -1.32
CA LEU A 252 4.07 -6.23 -2.74
C LEU A 252 4.81 -5.20 -3.59
N PHE A 253 4.34 -3.98 -3.52
CA PHE A 253 4.93 -2.79 -4.11
C PHE A 253 4.39 -1.58 -3.35
N PRO A 254 5.06 -1.14 -2.29
CA PRO A 254 4.53 -0.09 -1.42
C PRO A 254 4.50 1.26 -2.12
N MET A 255 3.36 1.92 -2.04
CA MET A 255 3.16 3.28 -2.57
C MET A 255 4.13 4.27 -1.95
N THR A 256 4.43 4.13 -0.65
CA THR A 256 5.35 4.99 0.10
C THR A 256 6.75 5.05 -0.49
N ILE A 257 7.22 4.00 -1.14
CA ILE A 257 8.50 4.00 -1.87
C ILE A 257 8.41 4.91 -3.09
N LEU A 258 7.36 4.77 -3.91
CA LEU A 258 7.17 5.62 -5.09
C LEU A 258 6.96 7.09 -4.72
N GLU A 259 6.19 7.34 -3.66
CA GLU A 259 5.92 8.67 -3.11
C GLU A 259 7.23 9.34 -2.66
N SER A 260 8.07 8.62 -1.91
CA SER A 260 9.36 9.13 -1.46
C SER A 260 10.39 9.30 -2.60
N MET A 261 10.38 8.42 -3.60
CA MET A 261 11.20 8.58 -4.81
C MET A 261 10.84 9.87 -5.56
N ASN A 262 9.54 10.15 -5.73
CA ASN A 262 9.07 11.38 -6.36
C ASN A 262 9.41 12.64 -5.53
N ALA A 263 9.40 12.54 -4.19
CA ALA A 263 9.89 13.58 -3.29
C ALA A 263 11.42 13.73 -3.31
N ASN A 264 12.13 12.86 -4.04
CA ASN A 264 13.59 12.86 -4.19
C ASN A 264 14.34 12.71 -2.86
N ILE A 265 13.82 11.86 -1.97
CA ILE A 265 14.47 11.51 -0.71
C ILE A 265 15.23 10.18 -0.88
N PRO A 266 16.45 10.03 -0.35
CA PRO A 266 17.16 8.75 -0.33
C PRO A 266 16.35 7.65 0.35
N LEU A 267 16.41 6.43 -0.19
CA LEU A 267 15.73 5.25 0.34
C LEU A 267 16.73 4.30 1.01
N LEU A 268 16.41 3.91 2.23
CA LEU A 268 17.07 2.81 2.93
C LEU A 268 16.03 1.73 3.21
N LEU A 269 16.16 0.59 2.55
CA LEU A 269 15.15 -0.46 2.56
C LEU A 269 15.73 -1.76 3.13
N ARG A 270 14.90 -2.55 3.82
CA ARG A 270 15.22 -3.96 4.05
C ARG A 270 15.31 -4.65 2.69
N ASP A 271 16.37 -5.43 2.45
CA ASP A 271 16.52 -6.18 1.20
C ASP A 271 15.46 -7.28 1.11
N LEU A 272 14.38 -7.00 0.40
CA LEU A 272 13.31 -7.95 0.11
C LEU A 272 13.44 -8.45 -1.33
N PRO A 273 13.30 -9.77 -1.55
CA PRO A 273 13.33 -10.33 -2.91
C PRO A 273 12.28 -9.71 -3.85
N GLU A 274 11.17 -9.19 -3.29
CA GLU A 274 10.09 -8.52 -4.01
C GLU A 274 10.52 -7.19 -4.63
N TYR A 275 11.55 -6.53 -4.09
CA TYR A 275 12.01 -5.24 -4.59
C TYR A 275 12.87 -5.34 -5.85
N LYS A 276 13.66 -6.41 -6.01
CA LYS A 276 14.58 -6.57 -7.15
C LYS A 276 13.92 -6.40 -8.52
N PRO A 277 12.75 -7.02 -8.81
CA PRO A 277 12.11 -6.89 -10.10
C PRO A 277 11.34 -5.58 -10.31
N ILE A 278 11.18 -4.74 -9.28
CA ILE A 278 10.38 -3.50 -9.33
C ILE A 278 11.21 -2.24 -9.06
N LEU A 279 12.27 -2.32 -8.27
CA LEU A 279 13.12 -1.17 -7.93
C LEU A 279 14.52 -1.27 -8.58
N PHE A 280 14.87 -2.44 -9.09
CA PHE A 280 16.21 -2.74 -9.66
C PHE A 280 17.29 -2.40 -8.62
N ASP A 281 18.25 -1.53 -8.95
CA ASP A 281 19.35 -1.08 -8.06
C ASP A 281 19.16 0.37 -7.56
N TYR A 282 17.93 0.89 -7.55
CA TYR A 282 17.63 2.27 -7.14
C TYR A 282 17.36 2.45 -5.63
N TYR A 283 17.91 1.58 -4.78
CA TYR A 283 17.80 1.68 -3.32
C TYR A 283 19.06 1.16 -2.62
N LEU A 284 19.21 1.52 -1.33
CA LEU A 284 20.30 1.07 -0.44
C LEU A 284 19.75 0.08 0.60
#